data_cbe7308a702c668921b262f1a3c3e50a
#
_entry.id   cbe7308a702c668921b262f1a3c3e50a
#
_cell.length_a   1.000
_cell.length_b   1.000
_cell.length_c   1.000
_cell.angle_alpha   90.00
_cell.angle_beta   90.00
_cell.angle_gamma   90.00
#
_symmetry.space_group_name_H-M   'P 1'
#
loop_
_entity.id
_entity.type
_entity.pdbx_description
1 polymer ?
#
loop_
_entity_poly.entity_id
_entity_poly.type
_entity_poly.pdbx_seq_one_letter_code
_entity_poly.pdbx_strand_id
1 'polypeptide(L)'
;PIHIQYVTYLRGVITFDWGYSEVVNEEVSEALRYRFAATLELSILAFVVAVATAIPLGIFSSIRQNRWEDHGIRLFALFGSAIPIFWFALFLQYFFTLYTDWQISLRYDPILWEITDPIEIKTNFLLIDSIAAGSWPHFIDALKHMILPATVLAYGSMATIIRLMRGNMLDVLGQDYIRTAKSKGLSENQVTYKHGAPNAMIPTVTLL
;
A
#
# COMPACT_ATOMS: atom_id res chain seq x y z
N PRO A 1 29.97 -1.38 34.18
CA PRO A 1 29.32 -2.69 34.28
C PRO A 1 28.07 -2.75 33.37
N ILE A 2 27.87 -3.88 32.68
CA ILE A 2 26.79 -4.10 31.69
C ILE A 2 25.41 -3.76 32.27
N HIS A 3 25.12 -4.06 33.51
CA HIS A 3 23.85 -3.76 34.15
C HIS A 3 23.57 -2.26 34.27
N ILE A 4 24.57 -1.43 34.49
CA ILE A 4 24.41 0.04 34.54
C ILE A 4 24.13 0.56 33.14
N GLN A 5 24.87 0.10 32.14
CA GLN A 5 24.64 0.48 30.73
C GLN A 5 23.24 0.09 30.29
N TYR A 6 22.76 -1.09 30.63
CA TYR A 6 21.41 -1.57 30.33
C TYR A 6 20.35 -0.70 30.99
N VAL A 7 20.47 -0.38 32.27
CA VAL A 7 19.52 0.50 32.99
C VAL A 7 19.52 1.90 32.40
N THR A 8 20.71 2.45 32.08
CA THR A 8 20.80 3.79 31.46
C THR A 8 20.14 3.79 30.06
N TYR A 9 20.38 2.74 29.27
CA TYR A 9 19.74 2.58 27.95
C TYR A 9 18.20 2.50 28.07
N LEU A 10 17.71 1.64 28.99
CA LEU A 10 16.24 1.54 29.21
C LEU A 10 15.62 2.85 29.66
N ARG A 11 16.32 3.59 30.54
CA ARG A 11 15.87 4.91 30.95
C ARG A 11 15.79 5.86 29.76
N GLY A 12 16.80 5.90 28.91
CA GLY A 12 16.79 6.70 27.66
C GLY A 12 15.61 6.34 26.77
N VAL A 13 15.36 5.05 26.56
CA VAL A 13 14.22 4.57 25.76
C VAL A 13 12.87 5.08 26.33
N ILE A 14 12.68 5.00 27.65
CA ILE A 14 11.43 5.40 28.31
C ILE A 14 11.25 6.94 28.33
N THR A 15 12.36 7.68 28.42
CA THR A 15 12.36 9.14 28.42
C THR A 15 12.41 9.76 27.01
N PHE A 16 12.38 8.93 25.95
CA PHE A 16 12.53 9.35 24.55
C PHE A 16 13.87 10.04 24.24
N ASP A 17 14.88 9.78 25.03
CA ASP A 17 16.27 10.15 24.79
C ASP A 17 17.00 8.94 24.19
N TRP A 18 16.88 8.79 22.88
CA TRP A 18 17.45 7.62 22.18
C TRP A 18 18.89 7.82 21.74
N GLY A 19 19.47 8.98 22.05
CA GLY A 19 20.85 9.31 21.76
C GLY A 19 21.14 9.56 20.28
N TYR A 20 22.41 9.48 19.94
CA TYR A 20 22.92 9.79 18.61
C TYR A 20 23.21 8.52 17.81
N SER A 21 22.90 8.53 16.53
CA SER A 21 23.16 7.42 15.61
C SER A 21 24.42 7.70 14.79
N GLU A 22 25.47 6.92 15.00
CA GLU A 22 26.70 7.00 14.20
C GLU A 22 26.50 6.57 12.75
N VAL A 23 25.49 5.77 12.45
CA VAL A 23 25.20 5.26 11.09
C VAL A 23 24.64 6.34 10.18
N VAL A 24 23.74 7.17 10.71
CA VAL A 24 23.08 8.24 9.94
C VAL A 24 23.64 9.62 10.30
N ASN A 25 24.52 9.70 11.30
CA ASN A 25 25.20 10.89 11.76
C ASN A 25 24.26 12.02 12.22
N GLU A 26 23.19 11.64 12.92
CA GLU A 26 22.16 12.54 13.46
C GLU A 26 21.51 11.97 14.73
N GLU A 27 20.72 12.77 15.45
CA GLU A 27 19.93 12.27 16.57
C GLU A 27 18.90 11.24 16.13
N VAL A 28 18.78 10.13 16.89
CA VAL A 28 17.83 9.05 16.56
C VAL A 28 16.39 9.57 16.52
N SER A 29 16.02 10.53 17.36
CA SER A 29 14.71 11.17 17.38
C SER A 29 14.38 11.87 16.06
N GLU A 30 15.33 12.61 15.48
CA GLU A 30 15.16 13.29 14.20
C GLU A 30 15.13 12.31 13.04
N ALA A 31 16.07 11.35 13.02
CA ALA A 31 16.09 10.29 12.03
C ALA A 31 14.77 9.52 11.98
N LEU A 32 14.23 9.18 13.14
CA LEU A 32 12.94 8.49 13.24
C LEU A 32 11.77 9.34 12.74
N ARG A 33 11.70 10.60 13.15
CA ARG A 33 10.63 11.50 12.72
C ARG A 33 10.51 11.58 11.20
N TYR A 34 11.62 11.76 10.51
CA TYR A 34 11.66 11.82 9.05
C TYR A 34 11.33 10.47 8.39
N ARG A 35 11.99 9.39 8.84
CA ARG A 35 11.86 8.06 8.24
C ARG A 35 10.51 7.43 8.53
N PHE A 36 9.98 7.64 9.73
CA PHE A 36 8.67 7.14 10.13
C PHE A 36 7.55 7.78 9.32
N ALA A 37 7.58 9.10 9.13
CA ALA A 37 6.62 9.81 8.28
C ALA A 37 6.66 9.28 6.85
N ALA A 38 7.86 9.10 6.27
CA ALA A 38 8.04 8.53 4.93
C ALA A 38 7.46 7.11 4.81
N THR A 39 7.73 6.28 5.80
CA THR A 39 7.26 4.88 5.81
C THR A 39 5.74 4.81 5.95
N LEU A 40 5.16 5.62 6.84
CA LEU A 40 3.70 5.67 7.01
C LEU A 40 2.99 6.16 5.75
N GLU A 41 3.47 7.24 5.16
CA GLU A 41 2.89 7.82 3.95
C GLU A 41 2.90 6.80 2.80
N LEU A 42 4.03 6.14 2.59
CA LEU A 42 4.17 5.09 1.58
C LEU A 42 3.29 3.86 1.89
N SER A 43 3.23 3.44 3.16
CA SER A 43 2.44 2.28 3.58
C SER A 43 0.94 2.52 3.42
N ILE A 44 0.46 3.72 3.77
CA ILE A 44 -0.95 4.10 3.59
C ILE A 44 -1.29 4.11 2.10
N LEU A 45 -0.45 4.72 1.26
CA LEU A 45 -0.68 4.73 -0.18
C LEU A 45 -0.68 3.31 -0.76
N ALA A 46 0.29 2.47 -0.39
CA ALA A 46 0.35 1.08 -0.82
C ALA A 46 -0.89 0.28 -0.39
N PHE A 47 -1.36 0.47 0.84
CA PHE A 47 -2.57 -0.16 1.34
C PHE A 47 -3.81 0.26 0.56
N VAL A 48 -3.98 1.55 0.30
CA VAL A 48 -5.08 2.07 -0.51
C VAL A 48 -5.06 1.48 -1.91
N VAL A 49 -3.89 1.45 -2.56
CA VAL A 49 -3.72 0.85 -3.89
C VAL A 49 -4.05 -0.64 -3.86
N ALA A 50 -3.55 -1.38 -2.85
CA ALA A 50 -3.81 -2.82 -2.72
C ALA A 50 -5.31 -3.11 -2.57
N VAL A 51 -5.99 -2.43 -1.65
CA VAL A 51 -7.42 -2.64 -1.38
C VAL A 51 -8.28 -2.23 -2.57
N ALA A 52 -8.02 -1.04 -3.14
CA ALA A 52 -8.78 -0.50 -4.26
C ALA A 52 -8.68 -1.36 -5.52
N THR A 53 -7.59 -2.10 -5.70
CA THR A 53 -7.39 -2.97 -6.87
C THR A 53 -7.75 -4.42 -6.57
N ALA A 54 -7.34 -4.97 -5.43
CA ALA A 54 -7.51 -6.39 -5.13
C ALA A 54 -8.96 -6.79 -4.83
N ILE A 55 -9.74 -5.95 -4.15
CA ILE A 55 -11.14 -6.25 -3.86
C ILE A 55 -11.96 -6.37 -5.16
N PRO A 56 -11.95 -5.39 -6.08
CA PRO A 56 -12.65 -5.54 -7.36
C PRO A 56 -12.16 -6.73 -8.19
N LEU A 57 -10.85 -6.98 -8.23
CA LEU A 57 -10.30 -8.14 -8.94
C LEU A 57 -10.77 -9.47 -8.33
N GLY A 58 -10.82 -9.57 -7.00
CA GLY A 58 -11.34 -10.76 -6.32
C GLY A 58 -12.82 -11.02 -6.60
N ILE A 59 -13.65 -9.96 -6.57
CA ILE A 59 -15.07 -10.03 -6.94
C ILE A 59 -15.21 -10.46 -8.40
N PHE A 60 -14.51 -9.80 -9.30
CA PHE A 60 -14.58 -10.10 -10.74
C PHE A 60 -14.13 -11.53 -11.05
N SER A 61 -13.05 -11.99 -10.42
CA SER A 61 -12.56 -13.37 -10.54
C SER A 61 -13.61 -14.39 -10.09
N SER A 62 -14.35 -14.12 -9.00
CA SER A 62 -15.40 -15.01 -8.50
C SER A 62 -16.62 -15.11 -9.45
N ILE A 63 -17.03 -13.98 -10.04
CA ILE A 63 -18.15 -13.93 -11.02
C ILE A 63 -17.79 -14.68 -12.31
N ARG A 64 -16.52 -14.61 -12.70
CA ARG A 64 -15.97 -15.26 -13.90
C ARG A 64 -15.35 -16.62 -13.62
N GLN A 65 -15.80 -17.29 -12.56
CA GLN A 65 -15.25 -18.56 -12.08
C GLN A 65 -14.98 -19.55 -13.24
N ASN A 66 -13.77 -20.11 -13.27
CA ASN A 66 -13.29 -21.08 -14.25
C ASN A 66 -13.21 -20.58 -15.71
N ARG A 67 -13.36 -19.25 -15.93
CA ARG A 67 -13.10 -18.63 -17.24
C ARG A 67 -11.65 -18.16 -17.34
N TRP A 68 -11.23 -17.77 -18.53
CA TRP A 68 -9.84 -17.31 -18.77
C TRP A 68 -9.48 -16.06 -17.93
N GLU A 69 -10.47 -15.18 -17.67
CA GLU A 69 -10.27 -13.99 -16.82
C GLU A 69 -9.93 -14.39 -15.37
N ASP A 70 -10.64 -15.39 -14.82
CA ASP A 70 -10.37 -15.93 -13.48
C ASP A 70 -8.97 -16.57 -13.45
N HIS A 71 -8.61 -17.34 -14.46
CA HIS A 71 -7.27 -17.93 -14.54
C HIS A 71 -6.17 -16.86 -14.62
N GLY A 72 -6.37 -15.80 -15.40
CA GLY A 72 -5.43 -14.69 -15.51
C GLY A 72 -5.22 -13.96 -14.19
N ILE A 73 -6.31 -13.63 -13.46
CA ILE A 73 -6.23 -12.97 -12.14
C ILE A 73 -5.54 -13.88 -11.12
N ARG A 74 -5.83 -15.18 -11.13
CA ARG A 74 -5.16 -16.15 -10.23
C ARG A 74 -3.68 -16.29 -10.54
N LEU A 75 -3.27 -16.31 -11.81
CA LEU A 75 -1.86 -16.28 -12.20
C LEU A 75 -1.19 -14.97 -11.75
N PHE A 76 -1.84 -13.83 -11.98
CA PHE A 76 -1.35 -12.54 -11.50
C PHE A 76 -1.12 -12.55 -9.98
N ALA A 77 -2.08 -13.04 -9.20
CA ALA A 77 -1.95 -13.18 -7.76
C ALA A 77 -0.84 -14.18 -7.35
N LEU A 78 -0.67 -15.28 -8.11
CA LEU A 78 0.38 -16.25 -7.86
C LEU A 78 1.78 -15.64 -8.05
N PHE A 79 1.99 -14.89 -9.13
CA PHE A 79 3.24 -14.18 -9.37
C PHE A 79 3.56 -13.20 -8.26
N GLY A 80 2.57 -12.44 -7.75
CA GLY A 80 2.75 -11.51 -6.64
C GLY A 80 3.19 -12.15 -5.32
N SER A 81 2.88 -13.45 -5.13
CA SER A 81 3.32 -14.20 -3.95
C SER A 81 4.62 -14.99 -4.16
N ALA A 82 4.99 -15.25 -5.40
CA ALA A 82 6.16 -16.07 -5.73
C ALA A 82 7.44 -15.23 -5.94
N ILE A 83 7.29 -13.99 -6.40
CA ILE A 83 8.43 -13.12 -6.70
C ILE A 83 8.87 -12.39 -5.42
N PRO A 84 10.19 -12.41 -5.06
CA PRO A 84 10.69 -11.61 -3.95
C PRO A 84 10.47 -10.11 -4.21
N ILE A 85 9.85 -9.42 -3.25
CA ILE A 85 9.43 -8.02 -3.40
C ILE A 85 10.59 -7.08 -3.75
N PHE A 86 11.76 -7.30 -3.16
CA PHE A 86 12.95 -6.50 -3.45
C PHE A 86 13.44 -6.68 -4.89
N TRP A 87 13.36 -7.91 -5.41
CA TRP A 87 13.74 -8.19 -6.79
C TRP A 87 12.78 -7.49 -7.77
N PHE A 88 11.48 -7.57 -7.49
CA PHE A 88 10.47 -6.89 -8.30
C PHE A 88 10.64 -5.37 -8.27
N ALA A 89 10.97 -4.80 -7.09
CA ALA A 89 11.28 -3.37 -6.97
C ALA A 89 12.46 -2.96 -7.84
N LEU A 90 13.59 -3.69 -7.74
CA LEU A 90 14.79 -3.43 -8.54
C LEU A 90 14.55 -3.59 -10.04
N PHE A 91 13.79 -4.61 -10.43
CA PHE A 91 13.43 -4.84 -11.82
C PHE A 91 12.62 -3.67 -12.39
N LEU A 92 11.59 -3.22 -11.67
CA LEU A 92 10.78 -2.07 -12.09
C LEU A 92 11.60 -0.78 -12.10
N GLN A 93 12.40 -0.54 -11.08
CA GLN A 93 13.28 0.64 -11.04
C GLN A 93 14.21 0.67 -12.23
N TYR A 94 14.88 -0.44 -12.53
CA TYR A 94 15.77 -0.58 -13.70
C TYR A 94 15.02 -0.34 -15.01
N PHE A 95 13.83 -0.94 -15.17
CA PHE A 95 13.00 -0.77 -16.35
C PHE A 95 12.61 0.70 -16.56
N PHE A 96 12.10 1.36 -15.53
CA PHE A 96 11.69 2.77 -15.65
C PHE A 96 12.88 3.71 -15.88
N THR A 97 14.01 3.46 -15.25
CA THR A 97 15.23 4.25 -15.48
C THR A 97 15.75 4.12 -16.91
N LEU A 98 15.60 2.95 -17.55
CA LEU A 98 16.07 2.75 -18.94
C LEU A 98 15.13 3.36 -19.99
N TYR A 99 13.83 3.33 -19.76
CA TYR A 99 12.84 3.67 -20.78
C TYR A 99 12.10 4.98 -20.51
N THR A 100 12.32 5.60 -19.37
CA THR A 100 11.72 6.88 -19.01
C THR A 100 12.74 7.76 -18.26
N ASP A 101 12.56 9.08 -18.33
CA ASP A 101 13.36 10.03 -17.53
C ASP A 101 12.89 10.10 -16.06
N TRP A 102 12.10 9.13 -15.63
CA TRP A 102 11.50 9.10 -14.30
C TRP A 102 12.51 8.59 -13.28
N GLN A 103 13.12 9.52 -12.54
CA GLN A 103 14.04 9.21 -11.45
C GLN A 103 13.26 8.93 -10.15
N ILE A 104 13.17 7.66 -9.77
CA ILE A 104 12.36 7.18 -8.63
C ILE A 104 13.22 7.00 -7.36
N SER A 105 14.50 7.36 -7.42
CA SER A 105 15.45 7.11 -6.32
C SER A 105 15.27 8.02 -5.11
N LEU A 106 14.57 9.14 -5.27
CA LEU A 106 14.33 10.15 -4.24
C LEU A 106 12.85 10.19 -3.85
N ARG A 107 12.53 10.84 -2.73
CA ARG A 107 11.15 11.05 -2.29
C ARG A 107 10.43 12.18 -3.04
N TYR A 108 11.19 13.10 -3.63
CA TYR A 108 10.73 14.28 -4.35
C TYR A 108 11.86 14.82 -5.25
N ASP A 109 11.54 15.73 -6.15
CA ASP A 109 12.53 16.45 -6.95
C ASP A 109 13.16 17.60 -6.13
N PRO A 110 14.44 17.49 -5.72
CA PRO A 110 15.10 18.54 -4.93
C PRO A 110 15.13 19.89 -5.62
N ILE A 111 15.16 19.93 -6.96
CA ILE A 111 15.19 21.19 -7.73
C ILE A 111 13.87 21.94 -7.52
N LEU A 112 12.73 21.24 -7.57
CA LEU A 112 11.42 21.84 -7.33
C LEU A 112 11.28 22.27 -5.86
N TRP A 113 11.58 21.39 -4.92
CA TRP A 113 11.27 21.57 -3.50
C TRP A 113 12.21 22.49 -2.74
N GLU A 114 13.46 22.61 -3.19
CA GLU A 114 14.49 23.34 -2.44
C GLU A 114 14.98 24.59 -3.18
N ILE A 115 14.87 24.63 -4.52
CA ILE A 115 15.49 25.68 -5.35
C ILE A 115 14.46 26.55 -6.07
N THR A 116 13.55 25.92 -6.83
CA THR A 116 12.66 26.64 -7.75
C THR A 116 11.46 27.26 -7.03
N ASP A 117 10.81 26.48 -6.18
CA ASP A 117 9.61 26.88 -5.43
C ASP A 117 9.63 26.24 -4.04
N PRO A 118 10.54 26.67 -3.14
CA PRO A 118 10.70 26.00 -1.85
C PRO A 118 9.46 26.14 -0.97
N ILE A 119 9.01 25.01 -0.39
CA ILE A 119 7.95 24.97 0.62
C ILE A 119 8.48 24.49 1.96
N GLU A 120 7.86 24.95 3.04
CA GLU A 120 8.24 24.56 4.39
C GLU A 120 7.73 23.15 4.70
N ILE A 121 8.65 22.19 4.93
CA ILE A 121 8.33 20.82 5.36
C ILE A 121 8.17 20.82 6.89
N LYS A 122 6.91 20.72 7.38
CA LYS A 122 6.57 20.79 8.81
C LYS A 122 6.35 19.44 9.45
N THR A 123 5.64 18.56 8.74
CA THR A 123 5.21 17.26 9.28
C THR A 123 6.08 16.11 8.80
N ASN A 124 6.90 16.31 7.77
CA ASN A 124 7.61 15.30 7.00
C ASN A 124 6.70 14.33 6.20
N PHE A 125 5.38 14.57 6.19
CA PHE A 125 4.44 13.95 5.27
C PHE A 125 4.32 14.85 4.04
N LEU A 126 4.99 14.48 2.96
CA LEU A 126 5.12 15.36 1.79
C LEU A 126 3.78 15.71 1.13
N LEU A 127 2.85 14.76 1.09
CA LEU A 127 1.50 15.01 0.58
C LEU A 127 0.72 15.98 1.46
N ILE A 128 0.85 15.86 2.79
CA ILE A 128 0.18 16.75 3.75
C ILE A 128 0.80 18.15 3.69
N ASP A 129 2.13 18.24 3.69
CA ASP A 129 2.86 19.51 3.65
C ASP A 129 2.59 20.27 2.35
N SER A 130 2.49 19.55 1.20
CA SER A 130 2.11 20.14 -0.08
C SER A 130 0.70 20.74 -0.09
N ILE A 131 -0.27 20.00 0.49
CA ILE A 131 -1.65 20.48 0.63
C ILE A 131 -1.71 21.68 1.57
N ALA A 132 -1.01 21.63 2.69
CA ALA A 132 -0.94 22.73 3.67
C ALA A 132 -0.31 24.00 3.09
N ALA A 133 0.67 23.85 2.20
CA ALA A 133 1.27 24.94 1.44
C ALA A 133 0.40 25.44 0.27
N GLY A 134 -0.69 24.73 -0.08
CA GLY A 134 -1.53 25.04 -1.23
C GLY A 134 -0.84 24.80 -2.58
N SER A 135 0.24 24.03 -2.60
CA SER A 135 1.03 23.81 -3.79
C SER A 135 0.74 22.49 -4.48
N TRP A 136 -0.04 22.58 -5.54
CA TRP A 136 -0.39 21.44 -6.38
C TRP A 136 0.79 20.80 -7.14
N PRO A 137 1.79 21.55 -7.62
CA PRO A 137 2.98 20.97 -8.23
C PRO A 137 3.75 20.04 -7.29
N HIS A 138 3.96 20.44 -6.03
CA HIS A 138 4.64 19.62 -5.02
C HIS A 138 3.86 18.35 -4.67
N PHE A 139 2.53 18.46 -4.58
CA PHE A 139 1.68 17.29 -4.35
C PHE A 139 1.80 16.25 -5.47
N ILE A 140 1.77 16.69 -6.73
CA ILE A 140 1.91 15.80 -7.89
C ILE A 140 3.31 15.21 -7.94
N ASP A 141 4.33 15.98 -7.64
CA ASP A 141 5.72 15.52 -7.62
C ASP A 141 5.91 14.43 -6.54
N ALA A 142 5.54 14.68 -5.29
CA ALA A 142 5.60 13.70 -4.22
C ALA A 142 4.84 12.41 -4.58
N LEU A 143 3.63 12.54 -5.11
CA LEU A 143 2.82 11.40 -5.54
C LEU A 143 3.50 10.59 -6.65
N LYS A 144 4.12 11.24 -7.64
CA LYS A 144 4.87 10.57 -8.70
C LYS A 144 6.02 9.73 -8.14
N HIS A 145 6.78 10.26 -7.20
CA HIS A 145 7.90 9.54 -6.58
C HIS A 145 7.43 8.36 -5.70
N MET A 146 6.22 8.43 -5.15
CA MET A 146 5.65 7.38 -4.31
C MET A 146 4.92 6.27 -5.09
N ILE A 147 4.41 6.53 -6.29
CA ILE A 147 3.49 5.61 -6.99
C ILE A 147 4.14 4.26 -7.33
N LEU A 148 5.41 4.27 -7.77
CA LEU A 148 6.10 3.03 -8.10
C LEU A 148 6.40 2.20 -6.85
N PRO A 149 7.07 2.71 -5.80
CA PRO A 149 7.33 1.93 -4.59
C PRO A 149 6.02 1.51 -3.90
N ALA A 150 4.97 2.34 -3.91
CA ALA A 150 3.66 1.97 -3.40
C ALA A 150 3.04 0.81 -4.19
N THR A 151 3.16 0.80 -5.51
CA THR A 151 2.67 -0.28 -6.37
C THR A 151 3.39 -1.60 -6.09
N VAL A 152 4.71 -1.55 -5.88
CA VAL A 152 5.51 -2.73 -5.52
C VAL A 152 5.05 -3.32 -4.19
N LEU A 153 4.90 -2.49 -3.15
CA LEU A 153 4.43 -2.92 -1.83
C LEU A 153 2.99 -3.43 -1.90
N ALA A 154 2.14 -2.74 -2.63
CA ALA A 154 0.75 -3.13 -2.84
C ALA A 154 0.64 -4.51 -3.49
N TYR A 155 1.48 -4.81 -4.49
CA TYR A 155 1.42 -6.04 -5.26
C TYR A 155 1.57 -7.29 -4.40
N GLY A 156 2.49 -7.27 -3.43
CA GLY A 156 2.65 -8.37 -2.47
C GLY A 156 1.39 -8.64 -1.65
N SER A 157 0.74 -7.59 -1.16
CA SER A 157 -0.51 -7.67 -0.38
C SER A 157 -1.72 -8.05 -1.25
N MET A 158 -1.80 -7.53 -2.47
CA MET A 158 -2.89 -7.79 -3.43
C MET A 158 -3.11 -9.28 -3.67
N ALA A 159 -2.03 -10.06 -3.77
CA ALA A 159 -2.10 -11.49 -4.00
C ALA A 159 -2.95 -12.22 -2.93
N THR A 160 -2.79 -11.84 -1.68
CA THR A 160 -3.55 -12.41 -0.56
C THR A 160 -4.99 -11.92 -0.56
N ILE A 161 -5.20 -10.62 -0.74
CA ILE A 161 -6.54 -10.00 -0.74
C ILE A 161 -7.40 -10.57 -1.88
N ILE A 162 -6.85 -10.70 -3.09
CA ILE A 162 -7.56 -11.29 -4.25
C ILE A 162 -8.03 -12.70 -3.94
N ARG A 163 -7.14 -13.55 -3.39
CA ARG A 163 -7.50 -14.93 -3.06
C ARG A 163 -8.58 -15.03 -1.99
N LEU A 164 -8.45 -14.23 -0.93
CA LEU A 164 -9.45 -14.18 0.16
C LEU A 164 -10.79 -13.68 -0.35
N MET A 165 -10.81 -12.54 -1.03
CA MET A 165 -12.05 -11.95 -1.55
C MET A 165 -12.75 -12.88 -2.54
N ARG A 166 -11.98 -13.52 -3.44
CA ARG A 166 -12.52 -14.51 -4.37
C ARG A 166 -13.14 -15.71 -3.65
N GLY A 167 -12.43 -16.29 -2.66
CA GLY A 167 -12.92 -17.41 -1.87
C GLY A 167 -14.21 -17.06 -1.14
N ASN A 168 -14.19 -15.97 -0.38
CA ASN A 168 -15.34 -15.49 0.39
C ASN A 168 -16.55 -15.18 -0.52
N MET A 169 -16.30 -14.61 -1.71
CA MET A 169 -17.36 -14.36 -2.69
C MET A 169 -17.99 -15.65 -3.19
N LEU A 170 -17.19 -16.68 -3.49
CA LEU A 170 -17.73 -17.98 -3.95
C LEU A 170 -18.57 -18.65 -2.88
N ASP A 171 -18.11 -18.59 -1.61
CA ASP A 171 -18.85 -19.15 -0.48
C ASP A 171 -20.18 -18.41 -0.27
N VAL A 172 -20.18 -17.10 -0.30
CA VAL A 172 -21.36 -16.25 -0.15
C VAL A 172 -22.35 -16.46 -1.30
N LEU A 173 -21.88 -16.49 -2.54
CA LEU A 173 -22.75 -16.70 -3.72
C LEU A 173 -23.41 -18.08 -3.74
N GLY A 174 -22.88 -19.05 -2.99
CA GLY A 174 -23.46 -20.37 -2.80
C GLY A 174 -24.59 -20.45 -1.75
N GLN A 175 -24.81 -19.41 -0.94
CA GLN A 175 -25.75 -19.41 0.18
C GLN A 175 -27.23 -19.37 -0.26
N ASP A 176 -28.12 -19.89 0.59
CA ASP A 176 -29.55 -19.99 0.28
C ASP A 176 -30.25 -18.63 0.16
N TYR A 177 -29.79 -17.61 0.91
CA TYR A 177 -30.38 -16.27 0.77
C TYR A 177 -30.05 -15.63 -0.58
N ILE A 178 -28.91 -15.99 -1.21
CA ILE A 178 -28.57 -15.58 -2.57
C ILE A 178 -29.50 -16.27 -3.58
N ARG A 179 -29.79 -17.55 -3.40
CA ARG A 179 -30.79 -18.27 -4.22
C ARG A 179 -32.17 -17.64 -4.11
N THR A 180 -32.57 -17.27 -2.89
CA THR A 180 -33.82 -16.54 -2.64
C THR A 180 -33.85 -15.20 -3.35
N ALA A 181 -32.77 -14.44 -3.33
CA ALA A 181 -32.64 -13.15 -4.03
C ALA A 181 -32.79 -13.33 -5.56
N LYS A 182 -32.16 -14.35 -6.14
CA LYS A 182 -32.33 -14.71 -7.56
C LYS A 182 -33.75 -15.14 -7.90
N SER A 183 -34.40 -15.93 -7.05
CA SER A 183 -35.80 -16.36 -7.24
C SER A 183 -36.80 -15.21 -7.18
N LYS A 184 -36.46 -14.11 -6.51
CA LYS A 184 -37.24 -12.85 -6.48
C LYS A 184 -37.02 -11.97 -7.73
N GLY A 185 -36.23 -12.44 -8.70
CA GLY A 185 -36.00 -11.74 -9.97
C GLY A 185 -34.96 -10.61 -9.89
N LEU A 186 -34.12 -10.54 -8.84
CA LEU A 186 -33.05 -9.57 -8.81
C LEU A 186 -32.00 -9.84 -9.90
N SER A 187 -31.49 -8.78 -10.51
CA SER A 187 -30.43 -8.89 -11.52
C SER A 187 -29.12 -9.42 -10.91
N GLU A 188 -28.29 -10.04 -11.73
CA GLU A 188 -26.99 -10.58 -11.31
C GLU A 188 -26.12 -9.50 -10.65
N ASN A 189 -26.13 -8.27 -11.14
CA ASN A 189 -25.40 -7.16 -10.55
C ASN A 189 -25.93 -6.81 -9.14
N GLN A 190 -27.25 -6.79 -8.96
CA GLN A 190 -27.84 -6.55 -7.64
C GLN A 190 -27.50 -7.67 -6.66
N VAL A 191 -27.58 -8.92 -7.09
CA VAL A 191 -27.21 -10.07 -6.27
C VAL A 191 -25.73 -9.98 -5.88
N THR A 192 -24.85 -9.70 -6.84
CA THR A 192 -23.40 -9.64 -6.60
C THR A 192 -23.00 -8.48 -5.71
N TYR A 193 -23.34 -7.24 -6.09
CA TYR A 193 -22.80 -6.05 -5.43
C TYR A 193 -23.61 -5.60 -4.21
N LYS A 194 -24.93 -5.89 -4.16
CA LYS A 194 -25.78 -5.49 -3.03
C LYS A 194 -25.88 -6.57 -1.95
N HIS A 195 -25.83 -7.84 -2.33
CA HIS A 195 -26.01 -8.96 -1.41
C HIS A 195 -24.77 -9.83 -1.22
N GLY A 196 -23.97 -10.04 -2.26
CA GLY A 196 -22.76 -10.86 -2.23
C GLY A 196 -21.56 -10.12 -1.65
N ALA A 197 -21.13 -9.06 -2.30
CA ALA A 197 -19.88 -8.37 -1.98
C ALA A 197 -19.82 -7.82 -0.53
N PRO A 198 -20.86 -7.18 0.04
CA PRO A 198 -20.77 -6.70 1.41
C PRO A 198 -20.57 -7.83 2.43
N ASN A 199 -21.23 -8.97 2.24
CA ASN A 199 -21.09 -10.10 3.13
C ASN A 199 -19.73 -10.81 2.97
N ALA A 200 -19.20 -10.90 1.75
CA ALA A 200 -17.87 -11.45 1.49
C ALA A 200 -16.73 -10.52 1.96
N MET A 201 -16.98 -9.21 2.06
CA MET A 201 -16.01 -8.25 2.58
C MET A 201 -15.77 -8.42 4.08
N ILE A 202 -16.76 -8.84 4.88
CA ILE A 202 -16.63 -8.97 6.33
C ILE A 202 -15.41 -9.82 6.72
N PRO A 203 -15.27 -11.09 6.30
CA PRO A 203 -14.09 -11.89 6.62
C PRO A 203 -12.83 -11.39 5.91
N THR A 204 -12.96 -10.74 4.75
CA THR A 204 -11.81 -10.17 4.04
C THR A 204 -11.20 -9.00 4.81
N VAL A 205 -12.01 -8.06 5.31
CA VAL A 205 -11.54 -6.89 6.08
C VAL A 205 -10.99 -7.30 7.45
N THR A 206 -11.51 -8.35 8.05
CA THR A 206 -11.02 -8.86 9.36
C THR A 206 -9.57 -9.36 9.29
N LEU A 207 -9.10 -9.75 8.10
CA LEU A 207 -7.74 -10.26 7.86
C LEU A 207 -6.78 -9.19 7.26
N LEU A 208 -7.25 -7.97 7.02
CA LEU A 208 -6.46 -6.83 6.55
C LEU A 208 -5.95 -5.98 7.72
#